data_7c1af4e5ab237a1c017a563bfc5af491
#
_entry.id   7c1af4e5ab237a1c017a563bfc5af491
#
_cell.length_a   1.000
_cell.length_b   1.000
_cell.length_c   1.000
_cell.angle_alpha   90.00
_cell.angle_beta   90.00
_cell.angle_gamma   90.00
#
_symmetry.space_group_name_H-M   'P 1'
#
loop_
_entity.id
_entity.type
_entity.pdbx_description
1 polymer ?
#
loop_
_entity_poly.entity_id
_entity_poly.type
_entity_poly.pdbx_seq_one_letter_code
_entity_poly.pdbx_strand_id
1 'polypeptide(L)'
;MTTRSTYINKMKLQLDDLNQQMDKLEAKAQEAREDVRDTYRAEMAKVHAQSKLAMAKLEELQASGESSWDAMVAESEKIREAFVHSFRYFKSQV
;
A
#
# COMPACT_ATOMS: atom_id res chain seq x y z
N MET A 1 9.16 -14.55 20.70
CA MET A 1 8.54 -13.92 19.53
C MET A 1 9.21 -14.43 18.26
N THR A 2 8.45 -14.83 17.27
CA THR A 2 9.01 -15.40 16.03
C THR A 2 9.33 -14.29 15.03
N THR A 3 10.28 -14.54 14.14
CA THR A 3 10.61 -13.66 13.03
C THR A 3 9.37 -13.34 12.19
N ARG A 4 8.49 -14.32 12.04
CA ARG A 4 7.24 -14.19 11.31
C ARG A 4 6.33 -13.11 11.91
N SER A 5 6.09 -13.16 13.22
CA SER A 5 5.28 -12.14 13.91
C SER A 5 5.87 -10.75 13.77
N THR A 6 7.19 -10.65 13.89
CA THR A 6 7.90 -9.37 13.75
C THR A 6 7.71 -8.81 12.35
N TYR A 7 7.84 -9.65 11.32
CA TYR A 7 7.66 -9.24 9.93
C TYR A 7 6.24 -8.72 9.68
N ILE A 8 5.24 -9.48 10.12
CA ILE A 8 3.83 -9.13 9.93
C ILE A 8 3.52 -7.79 10.61
N ASN A 9 3.94 -7.61 11.85
CA ASN A 9 3.70 -6.38 12.59
C ASN A 9 4.36 -5.17 11.93
N LYS A 10 5.60 -5.34 11.48
CA LYS A 10 6.34 -4.29 10.81
C LYS A 10 5.66 -3.88 9.49
N MET A 11 5.22 -4.86 8.72
CA MET A 11 4.52 -4.61 7.46
C MET A 11 3.19 -3.90 7.70
N LYS A 12 2.44 -4.34 8.71
CA LYS A 12 1.18 -3.71 9.08
C LYS A 12 1.37 -2.23 9.40
N LEU A 13 2.39 -1.90 10.20
CA LEU A 13 2.69 -0.53 10.56
C LEU A 13 3.05 0.30 9.34
N GLN A 14 3.83 -0.25 8.42
CA GLN A 14 4.21 0.43 7.19
C GLN A 14 2.99 0.72 6.31
N LEU A 15 2.11 -0.27 6.16
CA LEU A 15 0.90 -0.12 5.35
C LEU A 15 -0.08 0.87 5.97
N ASP A 16 -0.25 0.83 7.30
CA ASP A 16 -1.11 1.79 8.01
C ASP A 16 -0.60 3.21 7.83
N ASP A 17 0.72 3.40 7.93
CA ASP A 17 1.33 4.72 7.72
C ASP A 17 1.11 5.22 6.30
N LEU A 18 1.34 4.37 5.30
CA LEU A 18 1.10 4.73 3.90
C LEU A 18 -0.37 5.08 3.64
N ASN A 19 -1.30 4.35 4.25
CA ASN A 19 -2.72 4.64 4.11
C ASN A 19 -3.10 5.98 4.73
N GLN A 20 -2.52 6.33 5.87
CA GLN A 20 -2.74 7.63 6.49
C GLN A 20 -2.20 8.76 5.61
N GLN A 21 -1.01 8.59 5.05
CA GLN A 21 -0.43 9.56 4.15
C GLN A 21 -1.24 9.69 2.86
N MET A 22 -1.76 8.57 2.36
CA MET A 22 -2.63 8.56 1.18
C MET A 22 -3.89 9.38 1.41
N ASP A 23 -4.54 9.23 2.58
CA ASP A 23 -5.73 10.00 2.93
C ASP A 23 -5.46 11.49 2.93
N LYS A 24 -4.30 11.90 3.45
CA LYS A 24 -3.88 13.31 3.43
C LYS A 24 -3.67 13.82 2.02
N LEU A 25 -3.07 13.01 1.16
CA LEU A 25 -2.85 13.38 -0.24
C LEU A 25 -4.16 13.49 -1.00
N GLU A 26 -5.13 12.61 -0.71
CA GLU A 26 -6.46 12.70 -1.33
C GLU A 26 -7.15 14.01 -0.98
N ALA A 27 -7.10 14.40 0.28
CA ALA A 27 -7.69 15.67 0.72
C ALA A 27 -7.04 16.84 -0.02
N LYS A 28 -5.71 16.80 -0.15
CA LYS A 28 -4.97 17.83 -0.86
C LYS A 28 -5.30 17.85 -2.36
N ALA A 29 -5.43 16.67 -2.96
CA ALA A 29 -5.77 16.55 -4.38
C ALA A 29 -7.15 17.09 -4.69
N GLN A 30 -8.10 16.96 -3.77
CA GLN A 30 -9.45 17.50 -3.95
C GLN A 30 -9.49 19.02 -3.94
N GLU A 31 -8.48 19.67 -3.40
CA GLU A 31 -8.33 21.13 -3.46
C GLU A 31 -7.78 21.60 -4.79
N ALA A 32 -7.31 20.69 -5.63
CA ALA A 32 -6.75 21.02 -6.93
C ALA A 32 -7.81 21.55 -7.90
N ARG A 33 -7.36 22.19 -8.96
CA ARG A 33 -8.23 22.71 -10.01
C ARG A 33 -8.95 21.55 -10.70
N GLU A 34 -10.16 21.83 -11.18
CA GLU A 34 -11.05 20.82 -11.75
C GLU A 34 -10.40 20.04 -12.91
N ASP A 35 -9.64 20.72 -13.76
CA ASP A 35 -8.98 20.10 -14.90
C ASP A 35 -7.86 19.11 -14.51
N VAL A 36 -7.28 19.29 -13.33
CA VAL A 36 -6.21 18.41 -12.80
C VAL A 36 -6.81 17.31 -11.92
N ARG A 37 -7.98 17.55 -11.36
CA ARG A 37 -8.63 16.64 -10.42
C ARG A 37 -8.91 15.26 -11.01
N ASP A 38 -9.29 15.20 -12.28
CA ASP A 38 -9.56 13.93 -12.95
C ASP A 38 -8.30 13.07 -13.08
N THR A 39 -7.16 13.69 -13.37
CA THR A 39 -5.87 13.02 -13.41
C THR A 39 -5.54 12.44 -12.02
N TYR A 40 -5.75 13.23 -10.98
CA TYR A 40 -5.50 12.79 -9.61
C TYR A 40 -6.42 11.65 -9.20
N ARG A 41 -7.68 11.67 -9.63
CA ARG A 41 -8.62 10.57 -9.36
C ARG A 41 -8.12 9.25 -9.95
N ALA A 42 -7.61 9.27 -11.16
CA ALA A 42 -7.08 8.08 -11.80
C ALA A 42 -5.88 7.53 -11.02
N GLU A 43 -4.97 8.40 -10.60
CA GLU A 43 -3.80 8.00 -9.80
C GLU A 43 -4.20 7.51 -8.41
N MET A 44 -5.18 8.17 -7.77
CA MET A 44 -5.72 7.72 -6.50
C MET A 44 -6.31 6.32 -6.59
N ALA A 45 -7.04 6.04 -7.67
CA ALA A 45 -7.62 4.72 -7.89
C ALA A 45 -6.55 3.64 -7.94
N LYS A 46 -5.42 3.91 -8.59
CA LYS A 46 -4.29 2.99 -8.65
C LYS A 46 -3.69 2.76 -7.26
N VAL A 47 -3.49 3.82 -6.50
CA VAL A 47 -2.92 3.73 -5.16
C VAL A 47 -3.86 2.95 -4.25
N HIS A 48 -5.16 3.19 -4.33
CA HIS A 48 -6.16 2.43 -3.57
C HIS A 48 -6.15 0.96 -3.93
N ALA A 49 -6.05 0.62 -5.21
CA ALA A 49 -6.00 -0.76 -5.66
C ALA A 49 -4.74 -1.46 -5.10
N GLN A 50 -3.60 -0.79 -5.12
CA GLN A 50 -2.36 -1.32 -4.56
C GLN A 50 -2.46 -1.50 -3.05
N SER A 51 -3.11 -0.56 -2.35
CA SER A 51 -3.34 -0.65 -0.92
C SER A 51 -4.17 -1.89 -0.58
N LYS A 52 -5.26 -2.12 -1.32
CA LYS A 52 -6.12 -3.29 -1.10
C LYS A 52 -5.36 -4.60 -1.33
N LEU A 53 -4.54 -4.68 -2.37
CA LEU A 53 -3.72 -5.85 -2.64
C LEU A 53 -2.73 -6.09 -1.51
N ALA A 54 -2.07 -5.04 -1.04
CA ALA A 54 -1.11 -5.15 0.05
C ALA A 54 -1.75 -5.63 1.34
N MET A 55 -2.92 -5.10 1.69
CA MET A 55 -3.65 -5.50 2.89
C MET A 55 -4.14 -6.95 2.78
N ALA A 56 -4.63 -7.36 1.60
CA ALA A 56 -5.04 -8.74 1.35
C ALA A 56 -3.87 -9.71 1.51
N LYS A 57 -2.69 -9.34 1.00
CA LYS A 57 -1.49 -10.16 1.17
C LYS A 57 -1.06 -10.26 2.63
N LEU A 58 -1.21 -9.19 3.38
CA LEU A 58 -0.91 -9.21 4.81
C LEU A 58 -1.80 -10.23 5.54
N GLU A 59 -3.10 -10.26 5.21
CA GLU A 59 -4.03 -11.23 5.77
C GLU A 59 -3.65 -12.67 5.39
N GLU A 60 -3.26 -12.89 4.13
CA GLU A 60 -2.79 -14.19 3.67
C GLU A 60 -1.54 -14.64 4.43
N LEU A 61 -0.61 -13.71 4.68
CA LEU A 61 0.59 -14.00 5.47
C LEU A 61 0.25 -14.44 6.89
N GLN A 62 -0.73 -13.80 7.51
CA GLN A 62 -1.16 -14.15 8.87
C GLN A 62 -1.75 -15.55 8.91
N ALA A 63 -2.42 -15.98 7.84
CA ALA A 63 -3.07 -17.27 7.75
C ALA A 63 -2.17 -18.37 7.16
N SER A 64 -1.00 -18.03 6.59
CA SER A 64 -0.15 -18.98 5.90
C SER A 64 0.58 -19.94 6.84
N GLY A 65 0.85 -21.15 6.35
CA GLY A 65 1.70 -22.12 7.02
C GLY A 65 3.18 -21.85 6.75
N GLU A 66 4.05 -22.55 7.49
CA GLU A 66 5.50 -22.38 7.34
C GLU A 66 6.01 -22.77 5.96
N SER A 67 5.41 -23.76 5.33
CA SER A 67 5.88 -24.28 4.04
C SER A 67 5.74 -23.27 2.91
N SER A 68 4.78 -22.35 3.00
CA SER A 68 4.54 -21.34 1.96
C SER A 68 5.04 -19.94 2.35
N TRP A 69 5.62 -19.81 3.52
CA TRP A 69 5.99 -18.50 4.08
C TRP A 69 6.94 -17.71 3.19
N ASP A 70 8.03 -18.33 2.73
CA ASP A 70 9.04 -17.64 1.94
C ASP A 70 8.48 -17.12 0.61
N ALA A 71 7.66 -17.94 -0.06
CA ALA A 71 7.03 -17.54 -1.32
C ALA A 71 6.06 -16.38 -1.10
N MET A 72 5.28 -16.43 -0.03
CA MET A 72 4.33 -15.37 0.29
C MET A 72 5.00 -14.07 0.70
N VAL A 73 6.13 -14.15 1.40
CA VAL A 73 6.92 -12.97 1.73
C VAL A 73 7.41 -12.30 0.44
N ALA A 74 7.93 -13.08 -0.51
CA ALA A 74 8.40 -12.55 -1.78
C ALA A 74 7.30 -11.83 -2.55
N GLU A 75 6.09 -12.42 -2.60
CA GLU A 75 4.94 -11.77 -3.24
C GLU A 75 4.53 -10.50 -2.51
N SER A 76 4.50 -10.55 -1.18
CA SER A 76 4.12 -9.39 -0.36
C SER A 76 5.08 -8.22 -0.55
N GLU A 77 6.38 -8.51 -0.66
CA GLU A 77 7.38 -7.49 -0.90
C GLU A 77 7.18 -6.80 -2.24
N LYS A 78 6.86 -7.56 -3.29
CA LYS A 78 6.58 -7.00 -4.61
C LYS A 78 5.36 -6.10 -4.58
N ILE A 79 4.29 -6.52 -3.92
CA ILE A 79 3.05 -5.75 -3.83
C ILE A 79 3.27 -4.49 -3.02
N ARG A 80 4.00 -4.59 -1.91
CA ARG A 80 4.33 -3.44 -1.08
C ARG A 80 5.17 -2.42 -1.86
N GLU A 81 6.17 -2.88 -2.59
CA GLU A 81 7.00 -2.01 -3.42
C GLU A 81 6.19 -1.31 -4.51
N ALA A 82 5.26 -2.03 -5.14
CA ALA A 82 4.37 -1.44 -6.13
C ALA A 82 3.49 -0.36 -5.51
N PHE A 83 2.97 -0.60 -4.30
CA PHE A 83 2.18 0.38 -3.56
C PHE A 83 3.01 1.62 -3.24
N VAL A 84 4.21 1.43 -2.70
CA VAL A 84 5.12 2.54 -2.37
C VAL A 84 5.46 3.35 -3.62
N HIS A 85 5.74 2.67 -4.72
CA HIS A 85 6.07 3.32 -5.98
C HIS A 85 4.91 4.15 -6.50
N SER A 86 3.71 3.59 -6.53
CA SER A 86 2.50 4.28 -6.96
C SER A 86 2.19 5.48 -6.06
N PHE A 87 2.36 5.30 -4.76
CA PHE A 87 2.16 6.36 -3.78
C PHE A 87 3.14 7.52 -4.01
N ARG A 88 4.42 7.22 -4.20
CA ARG A 88 5.44 8.25 -4.44
C ARG A 88 5.20 9.00 -5.74
N TYR A 89 4.77 8.28 -6.77
CA TYR A 89 4.41 8.91 -8.03
C TYR A 89 3.25 9.88 -7.85
N PHE A 90 2.19 9.43 -7.18
CA PHE A 90 1.03 10.28 -6.89
C PHE A 90 1.45 11.51 -6.07
N LYS A 91 2.26 11.31 -5.06
CA LYS A 91 2.76 12.39 -4.20
C LYS A 91 3.51 13.44 -5.01
N SER A 92 4.29 13.01 -6.00
CA SER A 92 5.05 13.94 -6.85
C SER A 92 4.16 14.78 -7.77
N GLN A 93 2.93 14.31 -8.06
CA GLN A 93 1.98 15.03 -8.90
C GLN A 93 1.10 16.02 -8.12
N VAL A 94 0.99 15.82 -6.83
CA VAL A 94 0.22 16.68 -5.94
C VAL A 94 1.13 17.68 -5.26
#